data_f5645116135d4dd357f03c83f28b6e96
#
_entry.id   f5645116135d4dd357f03c83f28b6e96
#
_cell.length_a   1.000
_cell.length_b   1.000
_cell.length_c   1.000
_cell.angle_alpha   90.00
_cell.angle_beta   90.00
_cell.angle_gamma   90.00
#
_symmetry.space_group_name_H-M   'P 1'
#
loop_
_entity.id
_entity.type
_entity.pdbx_description
1 polymer ?
#
loop_
_entity_poly.entity_id
_entity_poly.type
_entity_poly.pdbx_seq_one_letter_code
_entity_poly.pdbx_strand_id
1 'polypeptide(L)'
;MGVDGFRFDLAPALARDGHGYSPRAPLFQAIAQDPLLGGLRLIAEPWDVGPGGYQLGAFPAGWAEWNDRFRDDMRRWWLRREATRGEFARRLCASSDLFHRAGRDPCDSLNYAVSHDGFTLRDLVTYRQRRNHANGEHNRDGHAHEH
;
A
#
# COMPACT_ATOMS: atom_id res chain seq x y z
N MET A 1 10.86 4.72 -24.38
CA MET A 1 10.34 5.60 -23.32
C MET A 1 11.18 5.33 -22.07
N GLY A 2 11.80 6.36 -21.47
CA GLY A 2 12.49 6.21 -20.20
C GLY A 2 11.48 6.35 -19.08
N VAL A 3 11.25 5.29 -18.31
CA VAL A 3 10.48 5.32 -17.06
C VAL A 3 11.40 4.91 -15.92
N ASP A 4 11.22 5.50 -14.74
CA ASP A 4 12.08 5.25 -13.58
C ASP A 4 11.57 4.10 -12.70
N GLY A 5 10.35 3.62 -12.95
CA GLY A 5 9.75 2.53 -12.20
C GLY A 5 8.30 2.26 -12.57
N PHE A 6 7.70 1.29 -11.87
CA PHE A 6 6.32 0.88 -12.03
C PHE A 6 5.61 0.74 -10.69
N ARG A 7 4.37 1.19 -10.62
CA ARG A 7 3.43 0.85 -9.55
C ARG A 7 2.46 -0.22 -10.06
N PHE A 8 2.37 -1.31 -9.34
CA PHE A 8 1.49 -2.44 -9.66
C PHE A 8 0.24 -2.37 -8.79
N ASP A 9 -0.89 -2.25 -9.47
CA ASP A 9 -2.21 -2.30 -8.88
C ASP A 9 -2.54 -3.73 -8.46
N LEU A 10 -3.18 -3.91 -7.30
CA LEU A 10 -3.56 -5.22 -6.78
C LEU A 10 -2.43 -6.27 -6.92
N ALA A 11 -1.22 -5.88 -6.57
CA ALA A 11 -0.01 -6.63 -6.90
C ALA A 11 0.03 -8.09 -6.38
N PRO A 12 -0.61 -8.50 -5.27
CA PRO A 12 -0.69 -9.90 -4.88
C PRO A 12 -1.35 -10.80 -5.93
N ALA A 13 -2.26 -10.27 -6.75
CA ALA A 13 -2.88 -11.04 -7.83
C ALA A 13 -1.87 -11.55 -8.86
N LEU A 14 -0.76 -10.83 -9.07
CA LEU A 14 0.33 -11.19 -10.00
C LEU A 14 1.20 -12.34 -9.50
N ALA A 15 1.11 -12.64 -8.21
CA ALA A 15 1.96 -13.61 -7.52
C ALA A 15 1.18 -14.79 -6.94
N ARG A 16 -0.05 -15.01 -7.41
CA ARG A 16 -0.88 -16.14 -7.01
C ARG A 16 -0.66 -17.32 -7.92
N ASP A 17 -0.61 -18.49 -7.31
CA ASP A 17 -0.70 -19.78 -7.96
C ASP A 17 -1.80 -20.64 -7.29
N GLY A 18 -1.85 -21.95 -7.58
CA GLY A 18 -2.78 -22.87 -6.95
C GLY A 18 -2.63 -23.05 -5.43
N HIS A 19 -1.54 -22.54 -4.85
CA HIS A 19 -1.23 -22.60 -3.41
C HIS A 19 -1.39 -21.26 -2.69
N GLY A 20 -1.69 -20.17 -3.42
CA GLY A 20 -1.87 -18.83 -2.90
C GLY A 20 -0.77 -17.86 -3.31
N TYR A 21 -0.56 -16.81 -2.50
CA TYR A 21 0.49 -15.81 -2.75
C TYR A 21 1.89 -16.38 -2.51
N SER A 22 2.82 -16.06 -3.41
CA SER A 22 4.23 -16.41 -3.25
C SER A 22 5.14 -15.22 -3.60
N PRO A 23 6.02 -14.76 -2.69
CA PRO A 23 7.03 -13.74 -3.03
C PRO A 23 8.09 -14.26 -4.02
N ARG A 24 8.07 -15.55 -4.33
CA ARG A 24 8.92 -16.20 -5.33
C ARG A 24 8.17 -16.54 -6.62
N ALA A 25 7.06 -15.88 -6.87
CA ALA A 25 6.28 -16.09 -8.09
C ALA A 25 7.14 -15.88 -9.34
N PRO A 26 6.91 -16.64 -10.42
CA PRO A 26 7.72 -16.58 -11.64
C PRO A 26 7.85 -15.16 -12.22
N LEU A 27 6.79 -14.36 -12.17
CA LEU A 27 6.83 -12.98 -12.65
C LEU A 27 7.83 -12.13 -11.87
N PHE A 28 7.85 -12.24 -10.54
CA PHE A 28 8.79 -11.47 -9.70
C PHE A 28 10.23 -11.90 -9.95
N GLN A 29 10.45 -13.20 -10.17
CA GLN A 29 11.78 -13.72 -10.54
C GLN A 29 12.22 -13.22 -11.92
N ALA A 30 11.32 -13.22 -12.89
CA ALA A 30 11.61 -12.71 -14.24
C ALA A 30 11.97 -11.21 -14.19
N ILE A 31 11.23 -10.40 -13.47
CA ILE A 31 11.53 -8.97 -13.29
C ILE A 31 12.90 -8.77 -12.63
N ALA A 32 13.21 -9.52 -11.56
CA ALA A 32 14.48 -9.39 -10.84
C ALA A 32 15.70 -9.81 -11.67
N GLN A 33 15.53 -10.74 -12.63
CA GLN A 33 16.57 -11.24 -13.50
C GLN A 33 16.74 -10.42 -14.79
N ASP A 34 15.74 -9.62 -15.15
CA ASP A 34 15.81 -8.79 -16.35
C ASP A 34 16.74 -7.60 -16.11
N PRO A 35 17.78 -7.40 -16.96
CA PRO A 35 18.77 -6.35 -16.74
C PRO A 35 18.23 -4.93 -16.86
N LEU A 36 17.07 -4.74 -17.50
CA LEU A 36 16.42 -3.43 -17.61
C LEU A 36 15.44 -3.21 -16.47
N LEU A 37 14.65 -4.23 -16.12
CA LEU A 37 13.59 -4.12 -15.11
C LEU A 37 14.13 -4.24 -13.68
N GLY A 38 15.14 -5.05 -13.45
CA GLY A 38 15.72 -5.28 -12.13
C GLY A 38 16.36 -4.04 -11.49
N GLY A 39 16.69 -3.02 -12.30
CA GLY A 39 17.23 -1.74 -11.81
C GLY A 39 16.16 -0.65 -11.59
N LEU A 40 14.90 -0.92 -11.95
CA LEU A 40 13.82 0.05 -11.81
C LEU A 40 13.23 0.04 -10.41
N ARG A 41 12.61 1.17 -10.02
CA ARG A 41 11.83 1.23 -8.78
C ARG A 41 10.50 0.49 -8.96
N LEU A 42 10.31 -0.55 -8.16
CA LEU A 42 9.09 -1.36 -8.17
C LEU A 42 8.28 -1.03 -6.92
N ILE A 43 7.01 -0.71 -7.10
CA ILE A 43 6.09 -0.34 -6.04
C ILE A 43 4.87 -1.26 -6.10
N ALA A 44 4.56 -1.93 -5.01
CA ALA A 44 3.37 -2.75 -4.90
C ALA A 44 2.24 -2.03 -4.16
N GLU A 45 1.03 -2.17 -4.66
CA GLU A 45 -0.14 -2.11 -3.82
C GLU A 45 -0.32 -3.49 -3.20
N PRO A 46 -0.07 -3.66 -1.87
CA PRO A 46 0.16 -4.98 -1.29
C PRO A 46 -1.14 -5.68 -0.85
N TRP A 47 -2.25 -5.43 -1.53
CA TRP A 47 -3.53 -6.10 -1.31
C TRP A 47 -4.26 -6.38 -2.62
N ASP A 48 -5.18 -7.34 -2.57
CA ASP A 48 -6.17 -7.63 -3.60
C ASP A 48 -7.47 -8.17 -2.98
N VAL A 49 -8.50 -8.40 -3.80
CA VAL A 49 -9.83 -8.86 -3.37
C VAL A 49 -9.94 -10.37 -3.15
N GLY A 50 -8.90 -11.13 -3.46
CA GLY A 50 -8.92 -12.59 -3.36
C GLY A 50 -8.60 -13.09 -1.94
N PRO A 51 -8.83 -14.39 -1.68
CA PRO A 51 -8.45 -15.02 -0.41
C PRO A 51 -6.97 -14.84 -0.12
N GLY A 52 -6.61 -14.43 1.11
CA GLY A 52 -5.23 -14.13 1.50
C GLY A 52 -4.62 -12.97 0.70
N GLY A 53 -5.43 -12.03 0.21
CA GLY A 53 -4.98 -10.93 -0.64
C GLY A 53 -4.17 -9.86 0.06
N TYR A 54 -4.23 -9.74 1.37
CA TYR A 54 -3.47 -8.74 2.12
C TYR A 54 -2.05 -9.24 2.41
N GLN A 55 -1.06 -8.61 1.76
CA GLN A 55 0.34 -9.06 1.74
C GLN A 55 1.35 -7.95 2.12
N LEU A 56 0.92 -6.97 2.91
CA LEU A 56 1.81 -5.90 3.36
C LEU A 56 3.02 -6.46 4.14
N GLY A 57 4.22 -6.10 3.70
CA GLY A 57 5.49 -6.58 4.25
C GLY A 57 5.95 -7.93 3.69
N ALA A 58 5.24 -8.52 2.71
CA ALA A 58 5.54 -9.85 2.18
C ALA A 58 6.12 -9.86 0.76
N PHE A 59 6.29 -8.71 0.12
CA PHE A 59 6.89 -8.63 -1.21
C PHE A 59 8.40 -8.88 -1.18
N PRO A 60 9.01 -9.25 -2.32
CA PRO A 60 10.46 -9.47 -2.40
C PRO A 60 11.26 -8.22 -1.96
N ALA A 61 12.50 -8.45 -1.52
CA ALA A 61 13.43 -7.35 -1.26
C ALA A 61 13.62 -6.48 -2.52
N GLY A 62 13.71 -5.17 -2.33
CA GLY A 62 13.81 -4.20 -3.42
C GLY A 62 12.47 -3.70 -3.97
N TRP A 63 11.35 -4.28 -3.53
CA TRP A 63 10.03 -3.72 -3.79
C TRP A 63 9.61 -2.76 -2.69
N ALA A 64 9.22 -1.55 -3.05
CA ALA A 64 8.51 -0.67 -2.12
C ALA A 64 7.02 -1.07 -2.05
N GLU A 65 6.41 -0.86 -0.90
CA GLU A 65 5.00 -1.18 -0.69
C GLU A 65 4.23 0.02 -0.14
N TRP A 66 3.04 0.24 -0.66
CA TRP A 66 2.11 1.19 -0.06
C TRP A 66 1.72 0.74 1.34
N ASN A 67 2.06 1.54 2.35
CA ASN A 67 1.82 1.21 3.74
C ASN A 67 0.47 1.78 4.22
N ASP A 68 -0.60 0.98 4.07
CA ASP A 68 -1.93 1.36 4.54
C ASP A 68 -2.02 1.44 6.07
N ARG A 69 -1.22 0.68 6.81
CA ARG A 69 -1.15 0.80 8.27
C ARG A 69 -0.56 2.13 8.71
N PHE A 70 0.41 2.67 7.96
CA PHE A 70 0.85 4.04 8.20
C PHE A 70 -0.30 5.02 7.98
N ARG A 71 -1.00 4.92 6.85
CA ARG A 71 -2.15 5.75 6.52
C ARG A 71 -3.18 5.73 7.65
N ASP A 72 -3.59 4.55 8.09
CA ASP A 72 -4.68 4.38 9.04
C ASP A 72 -4.28 4.84 10.44
N ASP A 73 -3.07 4.50 10.91
CA ASP A 73 -2.57 4.94 12.21
C ASP A 73 -2.38 6.47 12.27
N MET A 74 -1.91 7.08 11.17
CA MET A 74 -1.80 8.55 11.08
C MET A 74 -3.19 9.22 11.10
N ARG A 75 -4.16 8.68 10.36
CA ARG A 75 -5.53 9.20 10.37
C ARG A 75 -6.16 9.07 11.75
N ARG A 76 -6.05 7.91 12.40
CA ARG A 76 -6.53 7.71 13.77
C ARG A 76 -5.90 8.69 14.76
N TRP A 77 -4.61 8.92 14.65
CA TRP A 77 -3.90 9.87 15.51
C TRP A 77 -4.40 11.31 15.34
N TRP A 78 -4.44 11.79 14.11
CA TRP A 78 -4.73 13.19 13.83
C TRP A 78 -6.22 13.52 13.81
N LEU A 79 -7.07 12.63 13.33
CA LEU A 79 -8.50 12.90 13.16
C LEU A 79 -9.33 12.48 14.38
N ARG A 80 -9.01 11.35 15.00
CA ARG A 80 -9.83 10.74 16.04
C ARG A 80 -9.17 10.67 17.40
N ARG A 81 -7.85 10.82 17.48
CA ARG A 81 -7.04 10.65 18.69
C ARG A 81 -7.20 9.27 19.35
N GLU A 82 -7.45 8.26 18.54
CA GLU A 82 -7.65 6.87 18.98
C GLU A 82 -6.35 6.03 18.96
N ALA A 83 -5.31 6.48 18.23
CA ALA A 83 -4.02 5.79 18.20
C ALA A 83 -3.19 6.11 19.44
N THR A 84 -2.46 5.11 19.93
CA THR A 84 -1.51 5.29 21.03
C THR A 84 -0.23 5.98 20.54
N ARG A 85 0.53 6.59 21.47
CA ARG A 85 1.86 7.17 21.17
C ARG A 85 2.82 6.13 20.60
N GLY A 86 2.72 4.88 21.06
CA GLY A 86 3.56 3.78 20.59
C GLY A 86 3.25 3.39 19.14
N GLU A 87 1.98 3.33 18.76
CA GLU A 87 1.56 3.08 17.37
C GLU A 87 2.05 4.20 16.45
N PHE A 88 1.80 5.46 16.84
CA PHE A 88 2.26 6.61 16.09
C PHE A 88 3.78 6.62 15.89
N ALA A 89 4.55 6.45 16.97
CA ALA A 89 6.02 6.41 16.90
C ALA A 89 6.50 5.25 16.01
N ARG A 90 5.90 4.06 16.12
CA ARG A 90 6.26 2.90 15.29
C ARG A 90 6.09 3.19 13.81
N ARG A 91 5.01 3.87 13.41
CA ARG A 91 4.79 4.25 12.00
C ARG A 91 5.82 5.29 11.55
N LEU A 92 6.09 6.32 12.35
CA LEU A 92 7.11 7.32 12.04
C LEU A 92 8.53 6.73 11.96
N CYS A 93 8.83 5.72 12.79
CA CYS A 93 10.11 4.99 12.77
C CYS A 93 10.09 3.84 11.73
N ALA A 94 9.51 4.09 10.56
CA ALA A 94 9.58 3.25 9.37
C ALA A 94 8.94 1.84 9.51
N SER A 95 7.95 1.67 10.41
CA SER A 95 7.15 0.43 10.49
C SER A 95 8.00 -0.85 10.54
N SER A 96 9.02 -0.88 11.39
CA SER A 96 9.95 -2.02 11.49
C SER A 96 9.26 -3.35 11.81
N ASP A 97 8.11 -3.31 12.46
CA ASP A 97 7.26 -4.48 12.71
C ASP A 97 6.74 -5.16 11.42
N LEU A 98 6.71 -4.42 10.31
CA LEU A 98 6.28 -4.89 9.00
C LEU A 98 7.48 -5.22 8.09
N PHE A 99 8.49 -4.36 8.09
CA PHE A 99 9.57 -4.39 7.09
C PHE A 99 10.92 -4.92 7.60
N HIS A 100 11.08 -5.20 8.89
CA HIS A 100 12.34 -5.71 9.44
C HIS A 100 12.50 -7.24 9.28
N ARG A 101 11.90 -7.84 8.26
CA ARG A 101 11.95 -9.30 8.03
C ARG A 101 12.44 -9.59 6.61
N ALA A 102 13.05 -10.76 6.45
CA ALA A 102 13.42 -11.31 5.13
C ALA A 102 14.29 -10.40 4.26
N GLY A 103 15.20 -9.63 4.87
CA GLY A 103 16.10 -8.73 4.12
C GLY A 103 15.42 -7.46 3.60
N ARG A 104 14.25 -7.12 4.13
CA ARG A 104 13.54 -5.89 3.83
C ARG A 104 14.17 -4.70 4.58
N ASP A 105 14.04 -3.53 3.99
CA ASP A 105 14.56 -2.27 4.52
C ASP A 105 13.39 -1.34 4.95
N PRO A 106 13.57 -0.52 5.98
CA PRO A 106 12.59 0.53 6.30
C PRO A 106 12.24 1.45 5.12
N CYS A 107 13.15 1.63 4.16
CA CYS A 107 12.92 2.39 2.94
C CYS A 107 11.96 1.70 1.94
N ASP A 108 11.62 0.44 2.16
CA ASP A 108 10.61 -0.27 1.38
C ASP A 108 9.18 0.16 1.74
N SER A 109 9.00 0.84 2.88
CA SER A 109 7.71 1.42 3.28
C SER A 109 7.43 2.72 2.55
N LEU A 110 6.44 2.73 1.68
CA LEU A 110 5.94 3.94 1.03
C LEU A 110 4.78 4.50 1.84
N ASN A 111 5.10 5.48 2.67
CA ASN A 111 4.15 6.11 3.57
C ASN A 111 3.28 7.13 2.84
N TYR A 112 1.98 7.10 3.07
CA TYR A 112 1.03 8.03 2.46
C TYR A 112 -0.14 8.31 3.41
N ALA A 113 -0.82 9.44 3.21
CA ALA A 113 -2.02 9.81 3.98
C ALA A 113 -3.32 9.62 3.18
N VAL A 114 -3.24 9.81 1.85
CA VAL A 114 -4.37 9.68 0.92
C VAL A 114 -3.92 8.97 -0.36
N SER A 115 -4.85 8.29 -1.01
CA SER A 115 -4.66 7.64 -2.31
C SER A 115 -5.87 7.89 -3.21
N HIS A 116 -5.85 7.33 -4.43
CA HIS A 116 -6.92 7.47 -5.41
C HIS A 116 -8.26 6.82 -4.98
N ASP A 117 -8.23 5.81 -4.10
CA ASP A 117 -9.42 5.08 -3.64
C ASP A 117 -10.21 5.78 -2.55
N GLY A 118 -9.64 6.82 -1.97
CA GLY A 118 -10.20 7.46 -0.78
C GLY A 118 -10.48 8.94 -0.98
N PHE A 119 -10.60 9.62 0.14
CA PHE A 119 -10.85 11.05 0.19
C PHE A 119 -9.61 11.83 -0.30
N THR A 120 -9.84 12.97 -0.93
CA THR A 120 -8.77 13.97 -1.06
C THR A 120 -8.33 14.43 0.33
N LEU A 121 -7.13 14.99 0.46
CA LEU A 121 -6.65 15.48 1.76
C LEU A 121 -7.59 16.52 2.37
N ARG A 122 -8.19 17.38 1.53
CA ARG A 122 -9.19 18.36 1.96
C ARG A 122 -10.44 17.70 2.50
N ASP A 123 -10.97 16.73 1.76
CA ASP A 123 -12.21 16.06 2.16
C ASP A 123 -12.02 15.21 3.41
N LEU A 124 -10.85 14.59 3.55
CA LEU A 124 -10.47 13.81 4.73
C LEU A 124 -10.55 14.62 6.03
N VAL A 125 -10.18 15.90 6.01
CA VAL A 125 -10.21 16.78 7.19
C VAL A 125 -11.52 17.57 7.31
N THR A 126 -12.41 17.49 6.32
CA THR A 126 -13.64 18.29 6.26
C THR A 126 -14.89 17.45 6.48
N TYR A 127 -14.93 16.23 5.93
CA TYR A 127 -16.14 15.42 5.89
C TYR A 127 -15.93 14.05 6.53
N ARG A 128 -16.94 13.57 7.24
CA ARG A 128 -16.96 12.20 7.80
C ARG A 128 -17.38 11.14 6.80
N GLN A 129 -18.05 11.55 5.72
CA GLN A 129 -18.56 10.65 4.69
C GLN A 129 -18.20 11.20 3.32
N ARG A 130 -17.99 10.29 2.35
CA ARG A 130 -17.67 10.65 0.97
C ARG A 130 -18.73 11.56 0.34
N ARG A 131 -18.28 12.43 -0.55
CA ARG A 131 -19.10 13.37 -1.33
C ARG A 131 -18.73 13.32 -2.81
N ASN A 132 -18.97 12.16 -3.45
CA ASN A 132 -18.55 11.85 -4.82
C ASN A 132 -19.72 11.94 -5.83
N HIS A 133 -20.78 12.68 -5.51
CA HIS A 133 -21.95 12.79 -6.40
C HIS A 133 -21.61 13.33 -7.79
N ALA A 134 -20.59 14.18 -7.90
CA ALA A 134 -20.20 14.84 -9.15
C ALA A 134 -19.59 13.88 -10.18
N ASN A 135 -19.16 12.68 -9.78
CA ASN A 135 -18.59 11.70 -10.70
C ASN A 135 -19.63 10.82 -11.42
N GLY A 136 -20.92 10.97 -11.11
CA GLY A 136 -21.99 10.21 -11.77
C GLY A 136 -22.28 8.82 -11.22
N GLU A 137 -21.51 8.34 -10.23
CA GLU A 137 -21.63 6.99 -9.64
C GLU A 137 -22.58 6.95 -8.43
N HIS A 138 -23.48 7.91 -8.32
CA HIS A 138 -24.47 8.02 -7.24
C HIS A 138 -23.86 7.96 -5.83
N ASN A 139 -22.65 8.52 -5.67
CA ASN A 139 -21.90 8.51 -4.41
C ASN A 139 -21.56 7.10 -3.87
N ARG A 140 -21.40 6.11 -4.76
CA ARG A 140 -21.14 4.71 -4.36
C ARG A 140 -19.67 4.30 -4.43
N ASP A 141 -18.87 4.98 -5.24
CA ASP A 141 -17.44 4.69 -5.42
C ASP A 141 -16.57 5.27 -4.29
N GLY A 142 -15.36 4.74 -4.18
CA GLY A 142 -14.40 5.11 -3.14
C GLY A 142 -14.79 4.67 -1.73
N HIS A 143 -13.95 4.95 -0.76
CA HIS A 143 -14.20 4.63 0.64
C HIS A 143 -15.39 5.43 1.19
N ALA A 144 -16.24 4.78 1.99
CA ALA A 144 -17.46 5.41 2.51
C ALA A 144 -17.18 6.42 3.62
N HIS A 145 -16.10 6.20 4.40
CA HIS A 145 -15.72 6.98 5.58
C HIS A 145 -14.25 7.33 5.55
N GLU A 146 -13.86 8.35 6.31
CA GLU A 146 -12.44 8.73 6.49
C GLU A 146 -11.61 7.67 7.23
N HIS A 147 -12.22 6.85 8.02
CA HIS A 147 -11.90 5.63 8.81
C HIS A 147 -12.66 5.57 10.11
#